data_cb30150a84eaa62889f0f3ba09ad6c17
#
_entry.id   cb30150a84eaa62889f0f3ba09ad6c17
#
_cell.length_a   1.000
_cell.length_b   1.000
_cell.length_c   1.000
_cell.angle_alpha   90.00
_cell.angle_beta   90.00
_cell.angle_gamma   90.00
#
_symmetry.space_group_name_H-M   'P 1'
#
loop_
_entity.id
_entity.type
_entity.pdbx_description
1 polymer ?
#
loop_
_entity_poly.entity_id
_entity_poly.type
_entity_poly.pdbx_seq_one_letter_code
_entity_poly.pdbx_strand_id
1 'polypeptide(L)'
;MSENDQASDSASSLPFGGKVAPSVEAVKSLGGQRAYCSVWDLHAYYGESYIVQGVSFDIREGEIVALLGRNGAGKTSTLRALARVDSPELRHGEIWLDHKPLHQMSAYQAAQNGLGLVPEDRRIIQGLSVEENLQLAQIAPPRGWSIERVYELFPRLGERRDQEGVTLSGGEQQMLAVARALVRDLKLLLLDEPYEGLAPVIVHEIEKMLEQIKSLGMTTIIVEQNAVAALHLADRALILDMGKVLFDGSAQEVLDNEDLRHEYLAI
;
A
#
# COMPACT_ATOMS: atom_id res chain seq x y z
N MET A 1 -20.95 46.29 -17.32
CA MET A 1 -21.35 45.69 -16.04
C MET A 1 -20.77 44.29 -16.03
N SER A 2 -19.67 44.19 -15.38
CA SER A 2 -18.86 42.96 -15.27
C SER A 2 -19.19 42.33 -13.92
N GLU A 3 -19.78 41.14 -13.91
CA GLU A 3 -19.92 40.33 -12.71
C GLU A 3 -18.67 39.43 -12.57
N ASN A 4 -17.92 39.73 -11.55
CA ASN A 4 -16.82 38.89 -11.04
C ASN A 4 -17.42 37.69 -10.31
N ASP A 5 -17.34 36.52 -10.89
CA ASP A 5 -17.51 35.26 -10.17
C ASP A 5 -16.21 34.95 -9.42
N GLN A 6 -16.16 35.35 -8.16
CA GLN A 6 -15.21 34.83 -7.20
C GLN A 6 -15.68 33.45 -6.73
N ALA A 7 -15.19 32.39 -7.37
CA ALA A 7 -15.27 31.06 -6.81
C ALA A 7 -14.37 31.04 -5.57
N SER A 8 -15.00 31.08 -4.39
CA SER A 8 -14.34 30.90 -3.10
C SER A 8 -13.81 29.48 -3.01
N ASP A 9 -12.49 29.36 -3.06
CA ASP A 9 -11.73 28.13 -2.80
C ASP A 9 -11.91 27.77 -1.32
N SER A 10 -12.97 27.00 -1.00
CA SER A 10 -13.18 26.43 0.32
C SER A 10 -12.36 25.15 0.44
N ALA A 11 -11.04 25.30 0.61
CA ALA A 11 -10.20 24.21 1.09
C ALA A 11 -10.69 23.82 2.48
N SER A 12 -11.51 22.75 2.56
CA SER A 12 -11.91 22.17 3.83
C SER A 12 -10.69 21.53 4.47
N SER A 13 -10.21 22.10 5.58
CA SER A 13 -9.13 21.49 6.37
C SER A 13 -9.64 20.24 7.07
N LEU A 14 -8.84 19.18 7.10
CA LEU A 14 -9.08 18.02 7.95
C LEU A 14 -9.03 18.44 9.43
N PRO A 15 -9.73 17.71 10.35
CA PRO A 15 -9.87 18.10 11.77
C PRO A 15 -8.55 18.35 12.51
N PHE A 16 -7.44 17.80 12.05
CA PHE A 16 -6.10 17.92 12.67
C PHE A 16 -5.08 18.66 11.81
N GLY A 17 -5.52 19.52 10.90
CA GLY A 17 -4.62 20.34 10.08
C GLY A 17 -3.96 19.59 8.92
N GLY A 18 -4.32 18.34 8.68
CA GLY A 18 -3.92 17.59 7.49
C GLY A 18 -4.49 18.25 6.22
N LYS A 19 -3.81 18.04 5.09
CA LYS A 19 -4.26 18.59 3.80
C LYS A 19 -5.38 17.72 3.25
N VAL A 20 -6.48 18.35 2.85
CA VAL A 20 -7.49 17.68 2.01
C VAL A 20 -6.84 17.32 0.69
N ALA A 21 -7.07 16.08 0.22
CA ALA A 21 -6.55 15.66 -1.08
C ALA A 21 -7.05 16.63 -2.17
N PRO A 22 -6.15 17.16 -3.00
CA PRO A 22 -6.51 18.11 -4.03
C PRO A 22 -7.36 17.45 -5.12
N SER A 23 -8.17 18.25 -5.82
CA SER A 23 -8.88 17.81 -7.03
C SER A 23 -7.89 17.23 -8.08
N VAL A 24 -8.37 16.39 -9.00
CA VAL A 24 -7.54 15.81 -10.09
C VAL A 24 -6.75 16.87 -10.86
N GLU A 25 -7.33 18.06 -11.05
CA GLU A 25 -6.64 19.18 -11.68
C GLU A 25 -5.52 19.77 -10.81
N ALA A 26 -5.72 19.81 -9.50
CA ALA A 26 -4.71 20.25 -8.53
C ALA A 26 -3.59 19.22 -8.36
N VAL A 27 -3.87 17.89 -8.40
CA VAL A 27 -2.84 16.84 -8.41
C VAL A 27 -1.93 16.98 -9.63
N LYS A 28 -2.44 17.41 -10.77
CA LYS A 28 -1.64 17.71 -11.96
C LYS A 28 -0.75 18.95 -11.79
N SER A 29 -1.01 19.82 -10.83
CA SER A 29 -0.36 21.12 -10.64
C SER A 29 0.49 21.26 -9.36
N LEU A 30 0.50 20.27 -8.46
CA LEU A 30 1.25 20.31 -7.20
C LEU A 30 2.77 20.35 -7.44
N GLY A 31 3.30 21.57 -7.43
CA GLY A 31 4.73 21.85 -7.20
C GLY A 31 5.74 21.26 -8.19
N GLY A 32 5.35 20.94 -9.42
CA GLY A 32 6.29 20.48 -10.46
C GLY A 32 6.76 19.04 -10.32
N GLN A 33 6.46 18.34 -9.25
CA GLN A 33 6.64 16.89 -9.13
C GLN A 33 5.27 16.20 -9.34
N ARG A 34 5.17 15.43 -10.40
CA ARG A 34 3.95 14.64 -10.68
C ARG A 34 3.83 13.54 -9.65
N ALA A 35 2.61 13.34 -9.12
CA ALA A 35 2.31 12.17 -8.31
C ALA A 35 2.58 10.89 -9.11
N TYR A 36 3.30 9.94 -8.52
CA TYR A 36 3.59 8.65 -9.14
C TYR A 36 2.39 7.72 -9.10
N CYS A 37 1.67 7.73 -7.97
CA CYS A 37 0.36 7.13 -7.83
C CYS A 37 -0.64 8.19 -7.35
N SER A 38 -1.82 8.24 -7.99
CA SER A 38 -2.90 9.13 -7.57
C SER A 38 -4.17 8.31 -7.39
N VAL A 39 -4.83 8.51 -6.29
CA VAL A 39 -6.13 7.94 -5.94
C VAL A 39 -7.08 9.10 -5.72
N TRP A 40 -8.21 9.09 -6.42
CA TRP A 40 -9.14 10.18 -6.32
C TRP A 40 -10.57 9.68 -6.19
N ASP A 41 -11.27 10.19 -5.16
CA ASP A 41 -12.70 9.96 -4.89
C ASP A 41 -13.09 8.48 -4.95
N LEU A 42 -12.30 7.63 -4.26
CA LEU A 42 -12.46 6.18 -4.31
C LEU A 42 -13.65 5.73 -3.49
N HIS A 43 -14.60 5.03 -4.12
CA HIS A 43 -15.80 4.48 -3.47
C HIS A 43 -15.87 2.99 -3.71
N ALA A 44 -15.83 2.19 -2.64
CA ALA A 44 -15.86 0.73 -2.74
C ALA A 44 -16.85 0.09 -1.78
N TYR A 45 -17.44 -1.04 -2.22
CA TYR A 45 -18.58 -1.69 -1.59
C TYR A 45 -18.40 -3.20 -1.47
N TYR A 46 -18.86 -3.77 -0.36
CA TYR A 46 -19.14 -5.21 -0.25
C TYR A 46 -20.66 -5.39 -0.38
N GLY A 47 -21.14 -5.80 -1.56
CA GLY A 47 -22.55 -5.78 -1.87
C GLY A 47 -23.14 -4.39 -1.68
N GLU A 48 -24.08 -4.22 -0.73
CA GLU A 48 -24.65 -2.90 -0.40
C GLU A 48 -23.90 -2.16 0.71
N SER A 49 -22.90 -2.77 1.33
CA SER A 49 -22.13 -2.14 2.41
C SER A 49 -21.09 -1.18 1.84
N TYR A 50 -21.27 0.12 2.09
CA TYR A 50 -20.39 1.19 1.65
C TYR A 50 -19.21 1.35 2.61
N ILE A 51 -18.03 0.88 2.24
CA ILE A 51 -16.88 0.78 3.12
C ILE A 51 -15.81 1.83 2.85
N VAL A 52 -15.52 2.14 1.58
CA VAL A 52 -14.56 3.19 1.19
C VAL A 52 -15.35 4.36 0.64
N GLN A 53 -15.21 5.54 1.26
CA GLN A 53 -16.15 6.64 1.15
C GLN A 53 -15.47 7.93 0.67
N GLY A 54 -15.06 7.97 -0.61
CA GLY A 54 -14.44 9.14 -1.21
C GLY A 54 -12.97 9.33 -0.80
N VAL A 55 -12.23 8.23 -0.66
CA VAL A 55 -10.81 8.26 -0.31
C VAL A 55 -10.00 8.84 -1.45
N SER A 56 -9.20 9.88 -1.14
CA SER A 56 -8.32 10.54 -2.10
C SER A 56 -6.97 10.82 -1.48
N PHE A 57 -5.90 10.50 -2.21
CA PHE A 57 -4.50 10.81 -1.86
C PHE A 57 -3.58 10.63 -3.07
N ASP A 58 -2.36 11.11 -2.97
CA ASP A 58 -1.29 10.90 -3.94
C ASP A 58 -0.08 10.27 -3.28
N ILE A 59 0.81 9.68 -4.05
CA ILE A 59 2.07 9.10 -3.58
C ILE A 59 3.18 9.50 -4.55
N ARG A 60 4.34 9.88 -4.00
CA ARG A 60 5.55 10.16 -4.79
C ARG A 60 6.29 8.87 -5.10
N GLU A 61 7.08 8.88 -6.16
CA GLU A 61 7.96 7.76 -6.45
C GLU A 61 8.97 7.56 -5.31
N GLY A 62 9.12 6.32 -4.85
CA GLY A 62 10.00 5.95 -3.74
C GLY A 62 9.45 6.28 -2.35
N GLU A 63 8.25 6.88 -2.23
CA GLU A 63 7.63 7.20 -0.94
C GLU A 63 7.02 5.94 -0.31
N ILE A 64 7.18 5.80 1.00
CA ILE A 64 6.43 4.83 1.81
C ILE A 64 5.34 5.55 2.57
N VAL A 65 4.09 5.13 2.33
CA VAL A 65 2.89 5.68 2.99
C VAL A 65 2.31 4.63 3.93
N ALA A 66 2.18 4.97 5.21
CA ALA A 66 1.43 4.17 6.18
C ALA A 66 -0.07 4.53 6.12
N LEU A 67 -0.90 3.55 5.86
CA LEU A 67 -2.36 3.67 5.90
C LEU A 67 -2.85 3.11 7.23
N LEU A 68 -3.17 3.99 8.16
CA LEU A 68 -3.46 3.70 9.56
C LEU A 68 -4.95 3.91 9.88
N GLY A 69 -5.38 3.45 11.06
CA GLY A 69 -6.75 3.59 11.55
C GLY A 69 -7.18 2.36 12.34
N ARG A 70 -8.28 2.47 13.06
CA ARG A 70 -8.85 1.39 13.87
C ARG A 70 -9.32 0.22 13.00
N ASN A 71 -9.59 -0.93 13.65
CA ASN A 71 -10.23 -2.06 12.97
C ASN A 71 -11.60 -1.64 12.42
N GLY A 72 -11.87 -2.02 11.17
CA GLY A 72 -13.07 -1.59 10.47
C GLY A 72 -13.01 -0.20 9.83
N ALA A 73 -11.91 0.54 9.95
CA ALA A 73 -11.75 1.87 9.33
C ALA A 73 -11.74 1.83 7.78
N GLY A 74 -11.58 0.66 7.17
CA GLY A 74 -11.57 0.50 5.72
C GLY A 74 -10.17 0.36 5.08
N LYS A 75 -9.11 0.18 5.89
CA LYS A 75 -7.71 0.06 5.42
C LYS A 75 -7.52 -1.04 4.36
N THR A 76 -7.71 -2.30 4.75
CA THR A 76 -7.62 -3.46 3.84
C THR A 76 -8.56 -3.33 2.65
N SER A 77 -9.78 -2.79 2.85
CA SER A 77 -10.73 -2.56 1.77
C SER A 77 -10.22 -1.53 0.76
N THR A 78 -9.60 -0.44 1.24
CA THR A 78 -8.95 0.55 0.39
C THR A 78 -7.80 -0.09 -0.40
N LEU A 79 -6.94 -0.87 0.27
CA LEU A 79 -5.82 -1.56 -0.38
C LEU A 79 -6.30 -2.54 -1.46
N ARG A 80 -7.35 -3.31 -1.18
CA ARG A 80 -7.95 -4.25 -2.13
C ARG A 80 -8.61 -3.53 -3.32
N ALA A 81 -9.28 -2.41 -3.08
CA ALA A 81 -9.84 -1.59 -4.16
C ALA A 81 -8.75 -1.02 -5.06
N LEU A 82 -7.62 -0.56 -4.49
CA LEU A 82 -6.42 -0.14 -5.24
C LEU A 82 -5.85 -1.29 -6.07
N ALA A 83 -5.79 -2.49 -5.51
CA ALA A 83 -5.30 -3.68 -6.20
C ALA A 83 -6.27 -4.20 -7.28
N ARG A 84 -7.45 -3.58 -7.42
CA ARG A 84 -8.46 -3.95 -8.41
C ARG A 84 -8.98 -5.38 -8.23
N VAL A 85 -8.90 -5.94 -7.01
CA VAL A 85 -9.53 -7.24 -6.74
C VAL A 85 -11.04 -7.10 -6.76
N ASP A 86 -11.75 -8.18 -7.11
CA ASP A 86 -13.20 -8.15 -7.36
C ASP A 86 -14.04 -7.75 -6.15
N SER A 87 -13.49 -7.93 -4.93
CA SER A 87 -14.18 -7.60 -3.67
C SER A 87 -13.20 -6.91 -2.71
N PRO A 88 -13.49 -5.67 -2.29
CA PRO A 88 -14.69 -4.87 -2.55
C PRO A 88 -14.79 -4.38 -4.00
N GLU A 89 -16.03 -4.19 -4.46
CA GLU A 89 -16.32 -3.62 -5.78
C GLU A 89 -16.02 -2.12 -5.79
N LEU A 90 -15.13 -1.68 -6.69
CA LEU A 90 -14.92 -0.26 -6.96
C LEU A 90 -16.04 0.26 -7.85
N ARG A 91 -16.93 1.10 -7.31
CA ARG A 91 -18.07 1.67 -8.06
C ARG A 91 -17.82 3.08 -8.59
N HIS A 92 -16.93 3.83 -7.96
CA HIS A 92 -16.57 5.19 -8.39
C HIS A 92 -15.15 5.53 -7.97
N GLY A 93 -14.54 6.49 -8.66
CA GLY A 93 -13.22 7.01 -8.39
C GLY A 93 -12.17 6.60 -9.43
N GLU A 94 -11.03 7.25 -9.35
CA GLU A 94 -9.92 7.06 -10.27
C GLU A 94 -8.65 6.60 -9.52
N ILE A 95 -7.92 5.69 -10.14
CA ILE A 95 -6.62 5.20 -9.69
C ILE A 95 -5.65 5.32 -10.84
N TRP A 96 -4.59 6.07 -10.65
CA TRP A 96 -3.53 6.27 -11.63
C TRP A 96 -2.19 5.82 -11.08
N LEU A 97 -1.43 5.04 -11.83
CA LEU A 97 -0.07 4.62 -11.51
C LEU A 97 0.81 4.83 -12.73
N ASP A 98 1.86 5.65 -12.59
CA ASP A 98 2.79 5.98 -13.66
C ASP A 98 2.03 6.31 -14.97
N HIS A 99 1.09 7.27 -14.89
CA HIS A 99 0.21 7.75 -15.96
C HIS A 99 -0.78 6.73 -16.54
N LYS A 100 -0.93 5.54 -15.95
CA LYS A 100 -1.86 4.52 -16.42
C LYS A 100 -3.12 4.48 -15.56
N PRO A 101 -4.32 4.45 -16.17
CA PRO A 101 -5.61 4.46 -15.47
C PRO A 101 -5.95 3.04 -14.95
N LEU A 102 -5.48 2.68 -13.75
CA LEU A 102 -5.71 1.34 -13.18
C LEU A 102 -7.20 1.07 -12.90
N HIS A 103 -8.00 2.11 -12.63
CA HIS A 103 -9.44 1.98 -12.39
C HIS A 103 -10.20 1.38 -13.57
N GLN A 104 -9.64 1.45 -14.79
CA GLN A 104 -10.21 0.84 -16.01
C GLN A 104 -9.69 -0.57 -16.28
N MET A 105 -8.81 -1.10 -15.43
CA MET A 105 -8.14 -2.39 -15.62
C MET A 105 -8.73 -3.46 -14.70
N SER A 106 -8.63 -4.72 -15.12
CA SER A 106 -8.81 -5.86 -14.23
C SER A 106 -7.62 -6.00 -13.25
N ALA A 107 -7.77 -6.76 -12.16
CA ALA A 107 -6.69 -7.05 -11.22
C ALA A 107 -5.45 -7.61 -11.93
N TYR A 108 -5.64 -8.51 -12.89
CA TYR A 108 -4.55 -9.07 -13.69
C TYR A 108 -3.81 -8.01 -14.51
N GLN A 109 -4.54 -7.12 -15.18
CA GLN A 109 -3.94 -6.02 -15.95
C GLN A 109 -3.22 -5.01 -15.05
N ALA A 110 -3.81 -4.65 -13.90
CA ALA A 110 -3.16 -3.79 -12.91
C ALA A 110 -1.85 -4.40 -12.42
N ALA A 111 -1.86 -5.69 -12.14
CA ALA A 111 -0.69 -6.45 -11.77
C ALA A 111 0.39 -6.48 -12.87
N GLN A 112 0.04 -6.62 -14.14
CA GLN A 112 0.98 -6.53 -15.28
C GLN A 112 1.53 -5.10 -15.46
N ASN A 113 0.87 -4.09 -14.94
CA ASN A 113 1.31 -2.70 -14.98
C ASN A 113 2.11 -2.28 -13.74
N GLY A 114 2.55 -3.23 -12.93
CA GLY A 114 3.49 -3.01 -11.83
C GLY A 114 2.84 -2.84 -10.46
N LEU A 115 1.56 -3.18 -10.30
CA LEU A 115 0.92 -3.20 -8.99
C LEU A 115 1.10 -4.56 -8.32
N GLY A 116 1.64 -4.61 -7.11
CA GLY A 116 1.80 -5.83 -6.31
C GLY A 116 1.05 -5.73 -5.00
N LEU A 117 0.19 -6.70 -4.70
CA LEU A 117 -0.46 -6.85 -3.40
C LEU A 117 0.10 -8.06 -2.67
N VAL A 118 0.56 -7.84 -1.45
CA VAL A 118 0.88 -8.88 -0.46
C VAL A 118 -0.22 -8.84 0.59
N PRO A 119 -1.16 -9.81 0.57
CA PRO A 119 -2.25 -9.85 1.52
C PRO A 119 -1.80 -10.42 2.86
N GLU A 120 -2.55 -10.15 3.93
CA GLU A 120 -2.37 -10.65 5.30
C GLU A 120 -2.19 -12.19 5.37
N ASP A 121 -3.00 -12.94 4.58
CA ASP A 121 -2.96 -14.41 4.50
C ASP A 121 -1.80 -14.98 3.67
N ARG A 122 -0.85 -14.13 3.21
CA ARG A 122 0.38 -14.45 2.46
C ARG A 122 0.17 -15.21 1.16
N ARG A 123 -0.86 -16.00 1.03
CA ARG A 123 -1.24 -16.82 -0.14
C ARG A 123 -0.09 -17.63 -0.72
N ILE A 124 0.66 -18.30 0.15
CA ILE A 124 1.70 -19.24 -0.31
C ILE A 124 1.01 -20.40 -1.03
N ILE A 125 1.54 -20.75 -2.20
CA ILE A 125 0.95 -21.80 -3.04
C ILE A 125 1.39 -23.16 -2.50
N GLN A 126 0.40 -23.91 -2.02
CA GLN A 126 0.60 -25.25 -1.49
C GLN A 126 1.13 -26.22 -2.57
N GLY A 127 1.99 -27.14 -2.20
CA GLY A 127 2.57 -28.13 -3.09
C GLY A 127 3.71 -27.60 -3.97
N LEU A 128 4.05 -26.29 -3.86
CA LEU A 128 5.17 -25.70 -4.57
C LEU A 128 6.32 -25.36 -3.62
N SER A 129 7.55 -25.58 -4.09
CA SER A 129 8.75 -25.13 -3.40
C SER A 129 8.85 -23.59 -3.36
N VAL A 130 9.79 -23.06 -2.58
CA VAL A 130 10.11 -21.62 -2.56
C VAL A 130 10.43 -21.13 -3.98
N GLU A 131 11.31 -21.84 -4.69
CA GLU A 131 11.72 -21.46 -6.06
C GLU A 131 10.56 -21.52 -7.04
N GLU A 132 9.73 -22.55 -6.99
CA GLU A 132 8.54 -22.67 -7.86
C GLU A 132 7.49 -21.58 -7.57
N ASN A 133 7.32 -21.17 -6.29
CA ASN A 133 6.49 -20.04 -5.92
C ASN A 133 6.98 -18.72 -6.57
N LEU A 134 8.31 -18.52 -6.63
CA LEU A 134 8.92 -17.34 -7.26
C LEU A 134 8.80 -17.42 -8.79
N GLN A 135 9.09 -18.56 -9.40
CA GLN A 135 9.00 -18.77 -10.84
C GLN A 135 7.57 -18.55 -11.35
N LEU A 136 6.57 -19.06 -10.63
CA LEU A 136 5.16 -18.89 -11.01
C LEU A 136 4.71 -17.43 -10.88
N ALA A 137 5.32 -16.65 -10.00
CA ALA A 137 5.02 -15.24 -9.85
C ALA A 137 5.57 -14.37 -11.00
N GLN A 138 6.56 -14.83 -11.74
CA GLN A 138 7.11 -14.12 -12.90
C GLN A 138 6.13 -14.20 -14.07
N ILE A 139 5.37 -13.12 -14.33
CA ILE A 139 4.26 -13.09 -15.32
C ILE A 139 4.75 -12.98 -16.77
N ALA A 140 5.99 -12.51 -17.00
CA ALA A 140 6.59 -12.31 -18.33
C ALA A 140 8.10 -12.44 -18.23
N PRO A 141 8.86 -12.46 -19.35
CA PRO A 141 10.31 -12.43 -19.25
C PRO A 141 10.71 -11.32 -18.27
N PRO A 142 11.55 -11.62 -17.28
CA PRO A 142 11.71 -10.80 -16.11
C PRO A 142 12.20 -9.39 -16.52
N ARG A 143 11.36 -8.40 -16.29
CA ARG A 143 11.73 -6.99 -16.35
C ARG A 143 12.05 -6.45 -14.96
N GLY A 144 11.62 -7.19 -13.92
CA GLY A 144 11.83 -6.87 -12.53
C GLY A 144 13.09 -7.52 -11.95
N TRP A 145 13.01 -7.93 -10.70
CA TRP A 145 14.13 -8.58 -10.03
C TRP A 145 14.26 -10.01 -10.48
N SER A 146 15.50 -10.46 -10.72
CA SER A 146 15.76 -11.88 -10.92
C SER A 146 15.58 -12.64 -9.60
N ILE A 147 15.33 -13.95 -9.69
CA ILE A 147 15.21 -14.81 -8.51
C ILE A 147 16.52 -14.79 -7.71
N GLU A 148 17.68 -14.70 -8.38
CA GLU A 148 18.99 -14.60 -7.75
C GLU A 148 19.09 -13.32 -6.92
N ARG A 149 18.66 -12.17 -7.45
CA ARG A 149 18.62 -10.91 -6.72
C ARG A 149 17.68 -10.98 -5.51
N VAL A 150 16.56 -11.69 -5.63
CA VAL A 150 15.67 -11.94 -4.50
C VAL A 150 16.36 -12.76 -3.42
N TYR A 151 17.14 -13.78 -3.78
CA TYR A 151 17.90 -14.57 -2.80
C TYR A 151 19.05 -13.78 -2.15
N GLU A 152 19.62 -12.79 -2.85
CA GLU A 152 20.58 -11.84 -2.23
C GLU A 152 19.91 -11.01 -1.12
N LEU A 153 18.66 -10.56 -1.34
CA LEU A 153 17.88 -9.83 -0.34
C LEU A 153 17.34 -10.75 0.76
N PHE A 154 16.96 -11.98 0.40
CA PHE A 154 16.39 -12.98 1.31
C PHE A 154 17.23 -14.26 1.34
N PRO A 155 18.43 -14.26 1.94
CA PRO A 155 19.32 -15.42 1.91
C PRO A 155 18.68 -16.71 2.46
N ARG A 156 17.84 -16.57 3.50
CA ARG A 156 17.10 -17.72 4.07
C ARG A 156 16.16 -18.38 3.09
N LEU A 157 15.57 -17.65 2.16
CA LEU A 157 14.76 -18.24 1.08
C LEU A 157 15.65 -19.01 0.08
N GLY A 158 16.84 -18.47 -0.23
CA GLY A 158 17.81 -19.13 -1.07
C GLY A 158 18.32 -20.46 -0.49
N GLU A 159 18.56 -20.50 0.84
CA GLU A 159 18.95 -21.73 1.57
C GLU A 159 17.85 -22.81 1.55
N ARG A 160 16.59 -22.40 1.40
CA ARG A 160 15.39 -23.25 1.46
C ARG A 160 14.66 -23.34 0.13
N ARG A 161 15.32 -23.01 -0.98
CA ARG A 161 14.70 -22.89 -2.30
C ARG A 161 13.91 -24.12 -2.74
N ASP A 162 14.39 -25.31 -2.36
CA ASP A 162 13.79 -26.60 -2.70
C ASP A 162 12.73 -27.07 -1.67
N GLN A 163 12.57 -26.32 -0.53
CA GLN A 163 11.59 -26.63 0.50
C GLN A 163 10.20 -26.17 0.08
N GLU A 164 9.16 -26.96 0.42
CA GLU A 164 7.77 -26.54 0.18
C GLU A 164 7.43 -25.27 0.97
N GLY A 165 6.91 -24.25 0.27
CA GLY A 165 6.69 -22.91 0.82
C GLY A 165 5.77 -22.86 2.04
N VAL A 166 4.75 -23.71 2.12
CA VAL A 166 3.82 -23.75 3.27
C VAL A 166 4.44 -24.38 4.52
N THR A 167 5.59 -25.06 4.41
CA THR A 167 6.30 -25.64 5.56
C THR A 167 7.31 -24.68 6.19
N LEU A 168 7.49 -23.51 5.61
CA LEU A 168 8.32 -22.42 6.16
C LEU A 168 7.72 -21.86 7.46
N SER A 169 8.55 -21.24 8.29
CA SER A 169 8.07 -20.43 9.42
C SER A 169 7.22 -19.26 8.95
N GLY A 170 6.36 -18.71 9.81
CA GLY A 170 5.50 -17.58 9.46
C GLY A 170 6.26 -16.37 8.90
N GLY A 171 7.44 -16.05 9.44
CA GLY A 171 8.29 -14.98 8.92
C GLY A 171 8.89 -15.29 7.54
N GLU A 172 9.36 -16.52 7.34
CA GLU A 172 9.87 -16.95 6.03
C GLU A 172 8.76 -16.98 4.98
N GLN A 173 7.53 -17.37 5.36
CA GLN A 173 6.36 -17.26 4.48
C GLN A 173 6.04 -15.81 4.13
N GLN A 174 6.17 -14.88 5.10
CA GLN A 174 5.99 -13.45 4.84
C GLN A 174 7.06 -12.93 3.87
N MET A 175 8.33 -13.29 4.09
CA MET A 175 9.42 -12.98 3.16
C MET A 175 9.14 -13.54 1.77
N LEU A 176 8.66 -14.79 1.65
CA LEU A 176 8.31 -15.40 0.37
C LEU A 176 7.15 -14.68 -0.31
N ALA A 177 6.13 -14.24 0.45
CA ALA A 177 5.01 -13.48 -0.11
C ALA A 177 5.47 -12.13 -0.69
N VAL A 178 6.35 -11.40 0.00
CA VAL A 178 6.97 -10.16 -0.50
C VAL A 178 7.87 -10.46 -1.70
N ALA A 179 8.71 -11.47 -1.61
CA ALA A 179 9.61 -11.90 -2.69
C ALA A 179 8.85 -12.19 -3.99
N ARG A 180 7.69 -12.86 -3.91
CA ARG A 180 6.80 -13.13 -5.05
C ARG A 180 6.26 -11.85 -5.71
N ALA A 181 6.11 -10.76 -4.96
CA ALA A 181 5.78 -9.47 -5.56
C ALA A 181 6.99 -8.86 -6.27
N LEU A 182 8.19 -8.92 -5.66
CA LEU A 182 9.41 -8.29 -6.18
C LEU A 182 9.97 -8.93 -7.47
N VAL A 183 9.77 -10.23 -7.70
CA VAL A 183 10.21 -10.90 -8.96
C VAL A 183 9.46 -10.40 -10.20
N ARG A 184 8.49 -9.51 -10.01
CA ARG A 184 7.74 -8.84 -11.07
C ARG A 184 8.32 -7.46 -11.32
N ASP A 185 7.98 -6.84 -12.45
CA ASP A 185 8.29 -5.43 -12.73
C ASP A 185 7.39 -4.52 -11.88
N LEU A 186 7.74 -4.43 -10.60
CA LEU A 186 6.91 -3.79 -9.58
C LEU A 186 7.17 -2.30 -9.52
N LYS A 187 6.09 -1.50 -9.54
CA LYS A 187 6.07 -0.05 -9.42
C LYS A 187 5.49 0.42 -8.09
N LEU A 188 4.49 -0.29 -7.60
CA LEU A 188 3.82 0.00 -6.32
C LEU A 188 3.59 -1.31 -5.57
N LEU A 189 4.15 -1.39 -4.37
CA LEU A 189 3.98 -2.49 -3.43
C LEU A 189 2.88 -2.13 -2.42
N LEU A 190 1.87 -2.97 -2.31
CA LEU A 190 0.81 -2.88 -1.32
C LEU A 190 1.00 -4.00 -0.30
N LEU A 191 1.19 -3.64 0.97
CA LEU A 191 1.38 -4.57 2.08
C LEU A 191 0.20 -4.48 3.05
N ASP A 192 -0.53 -5.58 3.21
CA ASP A 192 -1.68 -5.67 4.10
C ASP A 192 -1.28 -6.43 5.37
N GLU A 193 -1.10 -5.72 6.47
CA GLU A 193 -0.73 -6.20 7.81
C GLU A 193 0.48 -7.18 7.82
N PRO A 194 1.65 -6.75 7.28
CA PRO A 194 2.79 -7.64 7.11
C PRO A 194 3.39 -8.20 8.42
N TYR A 195 3.04 -7.63 9.58
CA TYR A 195 3.53 -8.07 10.90
C TYR A 195 2.54 -8.97 11.64
N GLU A 196 1.31 -9.14 11.10
CA GLU A 196 0.23 -9.85 11.78
C GLU A 196 0.61 -11.31 12.10
N GLY A 197 0.35 -11.73 13.34
CA GLY A 197 0.60 -13.10 13.80
C GLY A 197 2.07 -13.50 13.90
N LEU A 198 3.01 -12.56 13.85
CA LEU A 198 4.45 -12.83 13.95
C LEU A 198 4.99 -12.55 15.35
N ALA A 199 5.98 -13.35 15.78
CA ALA A 199 6.70 -13.09 17.01
C ALA A 199 7.55 -11.80 16.90
N PRO A 200 7.78 -11.04 17.99
CA PRO A 200 8.51 -9.78 17.96
C PRO A 200 9.89 -9.83 17.29
N VAL A 201 10.63 -10.93 17.47
CA VAL A 201 11.94 -11.12 16.82
C VAL A 201 11.81 -11.20 15.29
N ILE A 202 10.72 -11.79 14.80
CA ILE A 202 10.45 -11.92 13.36
C ILE A 202 9.97 -10.58 12.80
N VAL A 203 9.14 -9.83 13.54
CA VAL A 203 8.74 -8.47 13.14
C VAL A 203 9.97 -7.63 12.86
N HIS A 204 10.98 -7.65 13.73
CA HIS A 204 12.23 -6.93 13.51
C HIS A 204 13.00 -7.38 12.25
N GLU A 205 12.96 -8.66 11.90
CA GLU A 205 13.55 -9.15 10.64
C GLU A 205 12.79 -8.60 9.42
N ILE A 206 11.45 -8.54 9.50
CA ILE A 206 10.61 -7.98 8.43
C ILE A 206 10.80 -6.46 8.31
N GLU A 207 10.92 -5.72 9.43
CA GLU A 207 11.24 -4.29 9.42
C GLU A 207 12.54 -4.01 8.67
N LYS A 208 13.62 -4.73 9.01
CA LYS A 208 14.91 -4.61 8.30
C LYS A 208 14.80 -4.89 6.81
N MET A 209 14.02 -5.91 6.43
CA MET A 209 13.75 -6.22 5.04
C MET A 209 13.04 -5.04 4.35
N LEU A 210 12.01 -4.46 4.98
CA LEU A 210 11.26 -3.34 4.41
C LEU A 210 12.12 -2.07 4.33
N GLU A 211 13.03 -1.83 5.29
CA GLU A 211 14.03 -0.76 5.22
C GLU A 211 14.97 -0.94 4.01
N GLN A 212 15.39 -2.17 3.72
CA GLN A 212 16.19 -2.46 2.52
C GLN A 212 15.39 -2.18 1.24
N ILE A 213 14.13 -2.59 1.18
CA ILE A 213 13.23 -2.32 0.05
C ILE A 213 13.03 -0.80 -0.12
N LYS A 214 12.87 -0.05 0.99
CA LYS A 214 12.83 1.41 1.02
C LYS A 214 14.10 2.02 0.41
N SER A 215 15.26 1.54 0.83
CA SER A 215 16.57 2.05 0.35
C SER A 215 16.77 1.84 -1.16
N LEU A 216 16.06 0.88 -1.75
CA LEU A 216 16.05 0.61 -3.19
C LEU A 216 15.03 1.47 -3.96
N GLY A 217 14.34 2.39 -3.28
CA GLY A 217 13.40 3.33 -3.88
C GLY A 217 12.05 2.74 -4.26
N MET A 218 11.63 1.61 -3.64
CA MET A 218 10.35 0.99 -3.92
C MET A 218 9.20 1.81 -3.31
N THR A 219 8.30 2.30 -4.16
CA THR A 219 7.07 2.96 -3.71
C THR A 219 6.16 1.95 -3.02
N THR A 220 5.73 2.26 -1.79
CA THR A 220 5.02 1.28 -0.95
C THR A 220 3.85 1.92 -0.20
N ILE A 221 2.71 1.21 -0.12
CA ILE A 221 1.67 1.47 0.88
C ILE A 221 1.71 0.31 1.88
N ILE A 222 1.81 0.62 3.15
CA ILE A 222 1.74 -0.35 4.24
C ILE A 222 0.49 -0.10 5.07
N VAL A 223 -0.37 -1.10 5.19
CA VAL A 223 -1.49 -1.12 6.14
C VAL A 223 -1.04 -1.89 7.37
N GLU A 224 -1.18 -1.29 8.53
CA GLU A 224 -0.79 -1.92 9.80
C GLU A 224 -1.72 -1.55 10.95
N GLN A 225 -1.87 -2.48 11.90
CA GLN A 225 -2.49 -2.20 13.19
C GLN A 225 -1.44 -1.68 14.18
N ASN A 226 -0.20 -2.18 14.13
CA ASN A 226 0.91 -1.64 14.88
C ASN A 226 1.38 -0.34 14.24
N ALA A 227 0.65 0.74 14.54
CA ALA A 227 0.89 2.04 13.93
C ALA A 227 2.31 2.55 14.19
N VAL A 228 2.89 2.29 15.37
CA VAL A 228 4.24 2.76 15.71
C VAL A 228 5.29 2.13 14.79
N ALA A 229 5.23 0.81 14.57
CA ALA A 229 6.14 0.12 13.65
C ALA A 229 6.00 0.65 12.21
N ALA A 230 4.77 0.84 11.73
CA ALA A 230 4.52 1.40 10.40
C ALA A 230 5.04 2.84 10.26
N LEU A 231 4.84 3.69 11.29
CA LEU A 231 5.27 5.10 11.28
C LEU A 231 6.79 5.24 11.26
N HIS A 232 7.53 4.35 11.92
CA HIS A 232 9.00 4.39 11.87
C HIS A 232 9.55 4.07 10.48
N LEU A 233 8.87 3.26 9.71
CA LEU A 233 9.25 2.91 8.34
C LEU A 233 8.79 3.96 7.32
N ALA A 234 7.59 4.53 7.53
CA ALA A 234 6.92 5.40 6.56
C ALA A 234 7.51 6.82 6.52
N ASP A 235 7.37 7.47 5.38
CA ASP A 235 7.67 8.90 5.20
C ASP A 235 6.43 9.74 5.51
N ARG A 236 5.25 9.19 5.22
CA ARG A 236 3.95 9.85 5.36
C ARG A 236 2.90 8.89 5.91
N ALA A 237 1.92 9.44 6.59
CA ALA A 237 0.80 8.68 7.14
C ALA A 237 -0.54 9.22 6.66
N LEU A 238 -1.42 8.29 6.33
CA LEU A 238 -2.85 8.53 6.11
C LEU A 238 -3.61 7.85 7.24
N ILE A 239 -4.48 8.56 7.93
CA ILE A 239 -5.36 7.97 8.94
C ILE A 239 -6.76 7.89 8.38
N LEU A 240 -7.30 6.67 8.34
CA LEU A 240 -8.67 6.38 7.95
C LEU A 240 -9.57 6.20 9.17
N ASP A 241 -10.76 6.71 9.08
CA ASP A 241 -11.86 6.35 9.96
C ASP A 241 -13.17 6.26 9.16
N MET A 242 -13.95 5.21 9.40
CA MET A 242 -15.22 4.95 8.72
C MET A 242 -15.15 5.14 7.19
N GLY A 243 -14.08 4.67 6.58
CA GLY A 243 -13.87 4.71 5.12
C GLY A 243 -13.45 6.07 4.55
N LYS A 244 -13.09 7.04 5.38
CA LYS A 244 -12.66 8.39 4.96
C LYS A 244 -11.25 8.68 5.46
N VAL A 245 -10.51 9.51 4.72
CA VAL A 245 -9.24 10.05 5.18
C VAL A 245 -9.52 11.20 6.15
N LEU A 246 -9.02 11.07 7.38
CA LEU A 246 -9.10 12.12 8.41
C LEU A 246 -7.81 12.93 8.52
N PHE A 247 -6.69 12.30 8.27
CA PHE A 247 -5.36 12.91 8.33
C PHE A 247 -4.53 12.47 7.14
N ASP A 248 -3.74 13.40 6.63
CA ASP A 248 -2.74 13.19 5.59
C ASP A 248 -1.56 14.13 5.88
N GLY A 249 -0.46 13.57 6.36
CA GLY A 249 0.72 14.34 6.77
C GLY A 249 1.95 13.46 6.95
N SER A 250 3.06 14.03 7.44
CA SER A 250 4.27 13.25 7.67
C SER A 250 4.08 12.21 8.78
N ALA A 251 4.81 11.08 8.69
CA ALA A 251 4.79 10.07 9.73
C ALA A 251 5.24 10.64 11.09
N GLN A 252 6.20 11.60 11.07
CA GLN A 252 6.70 12.26 12.27
C GLN A 252 5.63 13.12 12.96
N GLU A 253 4.77 13.81 12.19
CA GLU A 253 3.65 14.58 12.76
C GLU A 253 2.70 13.68 13.56
N VAL A 254 2.46 12.44 13.10
CA VAL A 254 1.64 11.48 13.85
C VAL A 254 2.37 10.98 15.09
N LEU A 255 3.69 10.70 15.00
CA LEU A 255 4.50 10.29 16.14
C LEU A 255 4.56 11.36 17.24
N ASP A 256 4.56 12.65 16.87
CA ASP A 256 4.65 13.76 17.80
C ASP A 256 3.28 14.18 18.37
N ASN A 257 2.16 13.77 17.74
CA ASN A 257 0.81 14.15 18.15
C ASN A 257 0.12 13.02 18.94
N GLU A 258 0.18 13.13 20.28
CA GLU A 258 -0.41 12.16 21.19
C GLU A 258 -1.94 12.09 21.09
N ASP A 259 -2.62 13.25 20.95
CA ASP A 259 -4.08 13.33 20.84
C ASP A 259 -4.57 12.58 19.60
N LEU A 260 -3.90 12.75 18.47
CA LEU A 260 -4.25 12.09 17.22
C LEU A 260 -4.05 10.57 17.33
N ARG A 261 -2.94 10.12 17.96
CA ARG A 261 -2.70 8.70 18.19
C ARG A 261 -3.74 8.08 19.11
N HIS A 262 -4.06 8.75 20.20
CA HIS A 262 -5.02 8.25 21.19
C HIS A 262 -6.45 8.18 20.62
N GLU A 263 -6.85 9.19 19.86
CA GLU A 263 -8.21 9.27 19.31
C GLU A 263 -8.44 8.27 18.18
N TYR A 264 -7.49 8.13 17.23
CA TYR A 264 -7.72 7.35 15.99
C TYR A 264 -6.92 6.07 15.88
N LEU A 265 -5.84 5.89 16.64
CA LEU A 265 -5.00 4.70 16.56
C LEU A 265 -5.11 3.83 17.82
N ALA A 266 -5.71 4.34 18.89
CA ALA A 266 -5.86 3.68 20.19
C ALA A 266 -4.50 3.30 20.86
N ILE A 267 -3.46 4.12 20.67
CA ILE A 267 -2.11 3.97 21.22
C ILE A 267 -1.63 5.27 21.85
#